data_ce10323a0a1354257da484e53bf0d28e
#
_entry.id   ce10323a0a1354257da484e53bf0d28e
#
_cell.length_a   1.000
_cell.length_b   1.000
_cell.length_c   1.000
_cell.angle_alpha   90.00
_cell.angle_beta   90.00
_cell.angle_gamma   90.00
#
_symmetry.space_group_name_H-M   'P 1'
#
loop_
_entity.id
_entity.type
_entity.pdbx_description
1 polymer ?
#
loop_
_entity_poly.entity_id
_entity_poly.type
_entity_poly.pdbx_seq_one_letter_code
_entity_poly.pdbx_strand_id
1 'polypeptide(L)'
;MKLAEGNVMHALKKKDLKNWTFGEAYFSKIKFGKVKAWKKHLRMTLNLIVPIGKVKFVFYYSKNKLFKVIEIGEKKYYRITVPPKTWFGFKGMSKPESIILNLTDIQHDPREVLRLKKNEIIFNW
;
A
#
# COMPACT_ATOMS: atom_id res chain seq x y z
N MET A 1 19.04 5.45 -6.36
CA MET A 1 20.40 5.44 -6.94
C MET A 1 20.63 4.11 -7.65
N LYS A 2 21.01 4.18 -8.90
CA LYS A 2 21.34 2.99 -9.69
C LYS A 2 22.85 2.83 -9.78
N LEU A 3 23.34 1.63 -9.43
CA LEU A 3 24.75 1.28 -9.48
C LEU A 3 24.92 0.02 -10.33
N ALA A 4 26.12 -0.19 -10.87
CA ALA A 4 26.41 -1.38 -11.68
C ALA A 4 26.21 -2.67 -10.88
N GLU A 5 26.56 -2.65 -9.61
CA GLU A 5 26.49 -3.81 -8.70
C GLU A 5 25.10 -4.00 -8.10
N GLY A 6 24.24 -3.00 -8.20
CA GLY A 6 22.90 -3.02 -7.61
C GLY A 6 22.42 -1.62 -7.28
N ASN A 7 21.21 -1.53 -6.76
CA ASN A 7 20.56 -0.25 -6.47
C ASN A 7 20.33 -0.07 -4.97
N VAL A 8 20.32 1.20 -4.53
CA VAL A 8 19.85 1.57 -3.20
C VAL A 8 18.45 2.14 -3.36
N MET A 9 17.49 1.56 -2.65
CA MET A 9 16.08 1.92 -2.74
C MET A 9 15.62 2.43 -1.37
N HIS A 10 15.59 3.76 -1.22
CA HIS A 10 15.19 4.38 0.03
C HIS A 10 13.71 4.12 0.32
N ALA A 11 13.41 3.81 1.57
CA ALA A 11 12.03 3.52 1.99
C ALA A 11 11.45 4.66 2.83
N LEU A 12 12.09 4.99 3.95
CA LEU A 12 11.60 6.01 4.88
C LEU A 12 12.79 6.66 5.57
N LYS A 13 12.81 7.98 5.59
CA LYS A 13 13.85 8.75 6.30
C LYS A 13 13.24 9.38 7.54
N LYS A 14 14.07 9.64 8.55
CA LYS A 14 13.64 10.30 9.79
C LYS A 14 12.91 11.61 9.50
N LYS A 15 13.38 12.40 8.54
CA LYS A 15 12.75 13.68 8.18
C LYS A 15 11.32 13.53 7.65
N ASP A 16 10.96 12.34 7.15
CA ASP A 16 9.62 12.06 6.64
C ASP A 16 8.61 11.76 7.75
N LEU A 17 9.11 11.56 8.97
CA LEU A 17 8.26 11.12 10.08
C LEU A 17 7.40 12.22 10.69
N LYS A 18 7.80 13.49 10.61
CA LYS A 18 7.05 14.62 11.17
C LYS A 18 6.30 14.25 12.46
N ASN A 19 4.96 14.10 12.38
CA ASN A 19 4.10 13.68 13.50
C ASN A 19 3.79 12.18 13.48
N TRP A 20 4.51 11.42 12.65
CA TRP A 20 4.31 9.99 12.48
C TRP A 20 5.30 9.23 13.34
N THR A 21 4.80 8.25 14.11
CA THR A 21 5.64 7.40 14.95
C THR A 21 5.72 6.01 14.32
N PHE A 22 6.78 5.27 14.63
CA PHE A 22 6.93 3.92 14.10
C PHE A 22 6.14 2.93 14.95
N GLY A 23 5.29 2.13 14.30
CA GLY A 23 4.56 1.05 14.97
C GLY A 23 5.08 -0.32 14.56
N GLU A 24 5.09 -0.59 13.26
CA GLU A 24 5.43 -1.91 12.74
C GLU A 24 5.92 -1.80 11.29
N ALA A 25 6.82 -2.71 10.90
CA ALA A 25 7.24 -2.85 9.51
C ALA A 25 7.08 -4.32 9.11
N TYR A 26 6.44 -4.58 7.98
CA TYR A 26 6.28 -5.94 7.48
C TYR A 26 6.18 -5.96 5.97
N PHE A 27 6.54 -7.11 5.39
CA PHE A 27 6.39 -7.34 3.96
C PHE A 27 5.11 -8.11 3.69
N SER A 28 4.45 -7.79 2.60
CA SER A 28 3.37 -8.62 2.07
C SER A 28 3.66 -8.93 0.61
N LYS A 29 3.15 -10.06 0.16
CA LYS A 29 3.31 -10.51 -1.22
C LYS A 29 1.97 -10.57 -1.90
N ILE A 30 1.94 -10.30 -3.19
CA ILE A 30 0.75 -10.50 -4.01
C ILE A 30 1.14 -11.12 -5.35
N LYS A 31 0.48 -12.21 -5.71
CA LYS A 31 0.71 -12.90 -6.97
C LYS A 31 0.14 -12.10 -8.13
N PHE A 32 0.74 -12.28 -9.30
CA PHE A 32 0.27 -11.63 -10.52
C PHE A 32 -1.22 -11.84 -10.75
N GLY A 33 -1.93 -10.75 -11.03
CA GLY A 33 -3.34 -10.79 -11.35
C GLY A 33 -4.28 -10.93 -10.16
N LYS A 34 -3.76 -11.19 -8.96
CA LYS A 34 -4.59 -11.34 -7.78
C LYS A 34 -4.93 -9.98 -7.18
N VAL A 35 -6.11 -9.90 -6.59
CA VAL A 35 -6.64 -8.69 -5.97
C VAL A 35 -6.92 -8.95 -4.51
N LYS A 36 -6.47 -8.03 -3.63
CA LYS A 36 -6.86 -7.98 -2.22
C LYS A 36 -7.61 -6.68 -1.98
N ALA A 37 -8.89 -6.75 -1.70
CA ALA A 37 -9.77 -5.61 -1.47
C ALA A 37 -10.92 -6.05 -0.57
N TRP A 38 -11.48 -5.25 0.26
CA TRP A 38 -11.19 -3.85 0.60
C TRP A 38 -10.91 -3.76 2.08
N LYS A 39 -10.10 -2.81 2.48
CA LYS A 39 -9.72 -2.63 3.88
C LYS A 39 -9.69 -1.14 4.19
N LYS A 40 -10.11 -0.79 5.41
CA LYS A 40 -10.05 0.57 5.93
C LYS A 40 -9.54 0.53 7.36
N HIS A 41 -8.47 1.26 7.63
CA HIS A 41 -7.98 1.45 8.99
C HIS A 41 -8.66 2.65 9.62
N LEU A 42 -9.01 2.52 10.90
CA LEU A 42 -9.66 3.60 11.63
C LEU A 42 -8.67 4.57 12.22
N ARG A 43 -7.47 4.10 12.61
CA ARG A 43 -6.44 4.91 13.28
C ARG A 43 -5.08 4.84 12.62
N MET A 44 -4.77 3.74 11.93
CA MET A 44 -3.45 3.49 11.36
C MET A 44 -3.20 4.34 10.12
N THR A 45 -2.02 4.97 10.06
CA THR A 45 -1.47 5.53 8.84
C THR A 45 -0.47 4.55 8.25
N LEU A 46 -0.63 4.23 6.98
CA LEU A 46 0.26 3.33 6.26
C LEU A 46 1.19 4.10 5.35
N ASN A 47 2.45 3.69 5.32
CA ASN A 47 3.36 4.06 4.25
C ASN A 47 3.67 2.79 3.46
N LEU A 48 3.41 2.80 2.16
CA LEU A 48 3.52 1.64 1.28
C LEU A 48 4.58 1.87 0.23
N ILE A 49 5.43 0.86 0.05
CA ILE A 49 6.50 0.89 -0.95
C ILE A 49 6.51 -0.47 -1.64
N VAL A 50 6.78 -0.49 -2.94
CA VAL A 50 6.86 -1.73 -3.72
C VAL A 50 8.29 -1.89 -4.25
N PRO A 51 9.16 -2.56 -3.47
CA PRO A 51 10.56 -2.73 -3.87
C PRO A 51 10.77 -3.78 -4.97
N ILE A 52 9.83 -4.72 -5.12
CA ILE A 52 9.90 -5.77 -6.13
C ILE A 52 8.57 -5.87 -6.85
N GLY A 53 8.61 -5.82 -8.18
CA GLY A 53 7.43 -5.93 -9.01
C GLY A 53 6.70 -4.61 -9.22
N LYS A 54 5.40 -4.71 -9.38
CA LYS A 54 4.52 -3.56 -9.63
C LYS A 54 3.14 -3.87 -9.06
N VAL A 55 2.55 -2.90 -8.38
CA VAL A 55 1.25 -3.04 -7.73
C VAL A 55 0.37 -1.85 -8.09
N LYS A 56 -0.88 -2.15 -8.40
CA LYS A 56 -1.92 -1.14 -8.60
C LYS A 56 -2.70 -1.01 -7.30
N PHE A 57 -2.64 0.17 -6.69
CA PHE A 57 -3.42 0.52 -5.51
C PHE A 57 -4.63 1.32 -5.94
N VAL A 58 -5.79 0.98 -5.38
CA VAL A 58 -7.05 1.65 -5.63
C VAL A 58 -7.60 2.15 -4.32
N PHE A 59 -7.87 3.45 -4.24
CA PHE A 59 -8.44 4.12 -3.07
C PHE A 59 -9.87 4.51 -3.41
N TYR A 60 -10.78 4.25 -2.48
CA TYR A 60 -12.18 4.59 -2.65
C TYR A 60 -12.61 5.61 -1.60
N TYR A 61 -13.14 6.72 -2.08
CA TYR A 61 -13.65 7.81 -1.25
C TYR A 61 -15.18 7.74 -1.24
N SER A 62 -15.75 7.15 -0.19
CA SER A 62 -17.19 6.87 -0.12
C SER A 62 -18.05 8.13 -0.12
N LYS A 63 -17.53 9.24 0.39
CA LYS A 63 -18.27 10.51 0.49
C LYS A 63 -18.75 11.02 -0.88
N ASN A 64 -17.88 10.94 -1.89
CA ASN A 64 -18.21 11.38 -3.26
C ASN A 64 -18.18 10.26 -4.28
N LYS A 65 -18.00 9.01 -3.83
CA LYS A 65 -17.98 7.80 -4.66
C LYS A 65 -16.92 7.84 -5.77
N LEU A 66 -15.77 8.44 -5.48
CA LEU A 66 -14.66 8.54 -6.42
C LEU A 66 -13.57 7.54 -6.10
N PHE A 67 -12.88 7.09 -7.15
CA PHE A 67 -11.72 6.23 -7.04
C PHE A 67 -10.45 6.98 -7.44
N LYS A 68 -9.35 6.66 -6.77
CA LYS A 68 -8.02 7.10 -7.17
C LYS A 68 -7.16 5.87 -7.37
N VAL A 69 -6.48 5.78 -8.51
CA VAL A 69 -5.64 4.65 -8.88
C VAL A 69 -4.18 5.11 -8.93
N ILE A 70 -3.30 4.39 -8.25
CA ILE A 70 -1.87 4.68 -8.25
C ILE A 70 -1.12 3.36 -8.49
N GLU A 71 -0.27 3.32 -9.49
CA GLU A 71 0.62 2.19 -9.72
C GLU A 71 2.04 2.57 -9.32
N ILE A 72 2.66 1.74 -8.48
CA ILE A 72 4.05 1.90 -8.08
C ILE A 72 4.78 0.57 -8.17
N GLY A 73 6.09 0.62 -8.29
CA GLY A 73 6.93 -0.56 -8.41
C GLY A 73 8.39 -0.19 -8.58
N GLU A 74 9.20 -1.16 -9.01
CA GLU A 74 10.64 -0.96 -9.21
C GLU A 74 10.95 0.17 -10.20
N LYS A 75 10.16 0.26 -11.28
CA LYS A 75 10.39 1.24 -12.36
C LYS A 75 9.72 2.58 -12.09
N LYS A 76 8.78 2.63 -11.16
CA LYS A 76 8.09 3.84 -10.72
C LYS A 76 8.04 3.81 -9.21
N TYR A 77 9.18 4.09 -8.61
CA TYR A 77 9.43 3.86 -7.20
C TYR A 77 9.04 5.10 -6.39
N TYR A 78 7.91 5.00 -5.69
CA TYR A 78 7.38 6.05 -4.81
C TYR A 78 6.87 5.43 -3.52
N ARG A 79 6.84 6.23 -2.47
CA ARG A 79 6.16 5.88 -1.23
C ARG A 79 4.74 6.48 -1.28
N ILE A 80 3.74 5.65 -1.00
CA ILE A 80 2.35 6.09 -0.85
C ILE A 80 2.02 6.17 0.63
N THR A 81 1.45 7.29 1.06
CA THR A 81 0.94 7.43 2.43
C THR A 81 -0.58 7.31 2.39
N VAL A 82 -1.11 6.35 3.14
CA VAL A 82 -2.55 6.10 3.25
C VAL A 82 -3.02 6.57 4.61
N PRO A 83 -3.76 7.68 4.69
CA PRO A 83 -4.29 8.14 5.97
C PRO A 83 -5.37 7.20 6.48
N PRO A 84 -5.70 7.28 7.79
CA PRO A 84 -6.82 6.51 8.33
C PRO A 84 -8.13 6.85 7.62
N LYS A 85 -9.10 5.95 7.76
CA LYS A 85 -10.47 6.11 7.23
C LYS A 85 -10.56 6.15 5.71
N THR A 86 -9.61 5.49 5.04
CA THR A 86 -9.60 5.37 3.57
C THR A 86 -9.77 3.92 3.18
N TRP A 87 -10.78 3.60 2.38
CA TRP A 87 -10.93 2.28 1.79
C TRP A 87 -9.90 2.09 0.69
N PHE A 88 -9.19 0.97 0.70
CA PHE A 88 -8.25 0.67 -0.36
C PHE A 88 -8.14 -0.82 -0.62
N GLY A 89 -7.66 -1.13 -1.81
CA GLY A 89 -7.31 -2.47 -2.22
C GLY A 89 -6.16 -2.40 -3.22
N PHE A 90 -5.66 -3.55 -3.61
CA PHE A 90 -4.54 -3.59 -4.54
C PHE A 90 -4.52 -4.88 -5.37
N LYS A 91 -3.86 -4.78 -6.52
CA LYS A 91 -3.70 -5.87 -7.49
C LYS A 91 -2.24 -6.02 -7.85
N GLY A 92 -1.77 -7.27 -7.90
CA GLY A 92 -0.42 -7.58 -8.39
C GLY A 92 -0.34 -7.44 -9.91
N MET A 93 0.62 -6.66 -10.39
CA MET A 93 0.75 -6.31 -11.82
C MET A 93 1.99 -6.91 -12.47
N SER A 94 2.84 -7.61 -11.72
CA SER A 94 4.07 -8.22 -12.24
C SER A 94 4.14 -9.71 -11.93
N LYS A 95 4.61 -10.49 -12.89
CA LYS A 95 4.87 -11.91 -12.72
C LYS A 95 6.24 -12.14 -12.07
N PRO A 96 6.41 -13.13 -11.21
CA PRO A 96 5.37 -14.02 -10.71
C PRO A 96 4.59 -13.42 -9.55
N GLU A 97 5.19 -12.47 -8.82
CA GLU A 97 4.60 -11.81 -7.67
C GLU A 97 5.28 -10.47 -7.40
N SER A 98 4.65 -9.65 -6.58
CA SER A 98 5.20 -8.38 -6.13
C SER A 98 5.31 -8.38 -4.62
N ILE A 99 6.24 -7.59 -4.09
CA ILE A 99 6.47 -7.44 -2.65
C ILE A 99 6.17 -6.00 -2.26
N ILE A 100 5.37 -5.85 -1.22
CA ILE A 100 5.01 -4.56 -0.64
C ILE A 100 5.67 -4.45 0.73
N LEU A 101 6.38 -3.37 0.99
CA LEU A 101 6.86 -3.02 2.32
C LEU A 101 5.80 -2.11 2.96
N ASN A 102 5.28 -2.55 4.10
CA ASN A 102 4.28 -1.83 4.88
C ASN A 102 4.95 -1.24 6.11
N LEU A 103 4.87 0.08 6.25
CA LEU A 103 5.39 0.81 7.40
C LEU A 103 4.22 1.49 8.09
N THR A 104 3.95 1.14 9.32
CA THR A 104 2.76 1.61 10.04
C THR A 104 3.14 2.41 11.27
N ASP A 105 2.25 3.32 11.69
CA ASP A 105 2.46 4.15 12.87
C ASP A 105 1.95 3.51 14.16
N ILE A 106 1.17 2.44 14.06
CA ILE A 106 0.72 1.63 15.20
C ILE A 106 0.91 0.16 14.86
N GLN A 107 1.04 -0.68 15.89
CA GLN A 107 1.08 -2.12 15.71
C GLN A 107 -0.29 -2.64 15.28
N HIS A 108 -0.32 -3.80 14.64
CA HIS A 108 -1.55 -4.43 14.19
C HIS A 108 -2.52 -4.62 15.36
N ASP A 109 -3.74 -4.11 15.18
CA ASP A 109 -4.85 -4.26 16.13
C ASP A 109 -6.10 -4.60 15.31
N PRO A 110 -6.63 -5.82 15.41
CA PRO A 110 -7.81 -6.22 14.61
C PRO A 110 -9.03 -5.32 14.83
N ARG A 111 -9.09 -4.62 15.96
CA ARG A 111 -10.23 -3.76 16.31
C ARG A 111 -10.25 -2.43 15.56
N GLU A 112 -9.11 -2.03 14.95
CA GLU A 112 -9.04 -0.75 14.23
C GLU A 112 -9.17 -0.90 12.72
N VAL A 113 -9.44 -2.11 12.21
CA VAL A 113 -9.55 -2.36 10.78
C VAL A 113 -10.95 -2.87 10.42
N LEU A 114 -11.50 -2.31 9.35
CA LEU A 114 -12.75 -2.75 8.75
C LEU A 114 -12.44 -3.39 7.40
N ARG A 115 -13.20 -4.43 7.05
CA ARG A 115 -13.04 -5.15 5.79
C ARG A 115 -14.36 -5.27 5.08
N LEU A 116 -14.32 -5.18 3.75
CA LEU A 116 -15.43 -5.48 2.87
C LEU A 116 -14.97 -6.50 1.83
N LYS A 117 -15.91 -7.28 1.33
CA LYS A 117 -15.63 -8.20 0.22
C LYS A 117 -15.36 -7.40 -1.04
N LYS A 118 -14.60 -7.99 -1.96
CA LYS A 118 -14.22 -7.36 -3.23
C LYS A 118 -15.44 -6.81 -3.99
N ASN A 119 -16.57 -7.53 -3.96
CA ASN A 119 -17.78 -7.16 -4.69
C ASN A 119 -18.69 -6.17 -3.96
N GLU A 120 -18.34 -5.76 -2.75
CA GLU A 120 -19.16 -4.79 -2.00
C GLU A 120 -18.83 -3.35 -2.39
N ILE A 121 -17.67 -3.12 -2.97
CA ILE A 121 -17.33 -1.87 -3.66
C ILE A 121 -16.93 -2.29 -5.08
N ILE A 122 -17.72 -1.89 -6.06
CA ILE A 122 -17.54 -2.33 -7.45
C ILE A 122 -16.44 -1.52 -8.11
N PHE A 123 -15.38 -2.19 -8.56
CA PHE A 123 -14.29 -1.57 -9.31
C PHE A 123 -13.82 -2.53 -10.39
N ASN A 124 -13.52 -1.99 -11.55
CA ASN A 124 -13.00 -2.78 -12.68
C ASN A 124 -11.48 -2.87 -12.57
N TRP A 125 -11.03 -3.91 -11.92
CA TRP A 125 -9.61 -4.13 -11.70
C TRP A 125 -8.89 -4.48 -13.01
#